data_6c342844fc3aa1f69f4ad6d630d0a717
#
_entry.id   6c342844fc3aa1f69f4ad6d630d0a717
#
_cell.length_a   1.000
_cell.length_b   1.000
_cell.length_c   1.000
_cell.angle_alpha   90.00
_cell.angle_beta   90.00
_cell.angle_gamma   90.00
#
_symmetry.space_group_name_H-M   'P 1'
#
loop_
_entity.id
_entity.type
_entity.pdbx_description
1 polymer ?
#
loop_
_entity_poly.entity_id
_entity_poly.type
_entity_poly.pdbx_seq_one_letter_code
_entity_poly.pdbx_strand_id
1 'polypeptide(L)'
;MLKHTLIIRGFDDEVHHQLGKIANQRGVSINSIVKDAVDNWLNKQQSQVPRKHDLIIYSDDDSMMRILRSIDRLAKEGSLFRCFFGPPHSPPSELLTKLSWYNGTVEPYYYSSQKPRDDARQIQSRKNIMKYCSKVIENVVKNASDKHVCCMDFLMNDVKKSSLRETLDIEKAYNDNRINGLMYCAYKTENLLNSEIKHLVELFEIHDQIFVLNEGKVYKLHLTKENVHKLLLS
;
A
#
# COMPACT_ATOMS: atom_id res chain seq x y z
N MET A 1 32.56 -13.74 20.22
CA MET A 1 31.11 -13.54 20.04
C MET A 1 30.42 -13.75 21.39
N LEU A 2 29.75 -12.74 21.92
CA LEU A 2 28.93 -12.84 23.13
C LEU A 2 27.71 -13.69 22.82
N LYS A 3 27.52 -14.80 23.55
CA LYS A 3 26.33 -15.65 23.46
C LYS A 3 25.28 -15.07 24.41
N HIS A 4 24.16 -14.61 23.87
CA HIS A 4 23.00 -14.18 24.65
C HIS A 4 22.01 -15.33 24.81
N THR A 5 21.37 -15.44 25.97
CA THR A 5 20.32 -16.44 26.23
C THR A 5 18.96 -15.77 26.01
N LEU A 6 18.14 -16.34 25.12
CA LEU A 6 16.75 -15.97 24.93
C LEU A 6 15.84 -16.95 25.67
N ILE A 7 14.98 -16.44 26.55
CA ILE A 7 13.97 -17.25 27.24
C ILE A 7 12.61 -16.88 26.64
N ILE A 8 11.94 -17.88 26.07
CA ILE A 8 10.58 -17.73 25.50
C ILE A 8 9.60 -18.36 26.51
N ARG A 9 8.57 -17.60 26.88
CA ARG A 9 7.50 -18.02 27.78
C ARG A 9 6.16 -17.88 27.10
N GLY A 10 5.13 -18.62 27.57
CA GLY A 10 3.76 -18.49 27.08
C GLY A 10 3.38 -19.46 25.97
N PHE A 11 4.18 -20.50 25.70
CA PHE A 11 3.70 -21.62 24.93
C PHE A 11 2.75 -22.45 25.80
N ASP A 12 1.61 -22.84 25.25
CA ASP A 12 0.74 -23.82 25.85
C ASP A 12 1.35 -25.26 25.78
N ASP A 13 0.81 -26.17 26.55
CA ASP A 13 1.34 -27.54 26.63
C ASP A 13 1.26 -28.28 25.30
N GLU A 14 0.26 -27.98 24.48
CA GLU A 14 0.08 -28.61 23.17
C GLU A 14 1.16 -28.18 22.19
N VAL A 15 1.46 -26.88 22.11
CA VAL A 15 2.55 -26.36 21.27
C VAL A 15 3.89 -26.90 21.71
N HIS A 16 4.14 -26.95 23.02
CA HIS A 16 5.38 -27.53 23.55
C HIS A 16 5.50 -29.00 23.19
N HIS A 17 4.41 -29.79 23.31
CA HIS A 17 4.39 -31.22 22.94
C HIS A 17 4.64 -31.42 21.44
N GLN A 18 4.01 -30.61 20.57
CA GLN A 18 4.24 -30.66 19.13
C GLN A 18 5.68 -30.34 18.76
N LEU A 19 6.29 -29.33 19.38
CA LEU A 19 7.71 -29.01 19.18
C LEU A 19 8.61 -30.17 19.62
N GLY A 20 8.31 -30.83 20.76
CA GLY A 20 9.03 -32.00 21.22
C GLY A 20 8.95 -33.19 20.24
N LYS A 21 7.77 -33.44 19.68
CA LYS A 21 7.55 -34.47 18.67
C LYS A 21 8.38 -34.23 17.41
N ILE A 22 8.36 -33.00 16.90
CA ILE A 22 9.14 -32.59 15.70
C ILE A 22 10.64 -32.68 16.00
N ALA A 23 11.08 -32.23 17.17
CA ALA A 23 12.48 -32.31 17.60
C ALA A 23 12.99 -33.73 17.58
N ASN A 24 12.23 -34.68 18.20
CA ASN A 24 12.56 -36.09 18.21
C ASN A 24 12.59 -36.71 16.81
N GLN A 25 11.62 -36.36 15.94
CA GLN A 25 11.58 -36.85 14.54
C GLN A 25 12.79 -36.38 13.71
N ARG A 26 13.31 -35.20 14.00
CA ARG A 26 14.45 -34.60 13.28
C ARG A 26 15.79 -34.86 13.96
N GLY A 27 15.83 -35.46 15.11
CA GLY A 27 17.06 -35.68 15.86
C GLY A 27 17.75 -34.42 16.38
N VAL A 28 16.97 -33.36 16.63
CA VAL A 28 17.47 -32.06 17.08
C VAL A 28 16.79 -31.61 18.37
N SER A 29 17.31 -30.58 19.04
CA SER A 29 16.66 -30.02 20.22
C SER A 29 15.51 -29.08 19.88
N ILE A 30 14.54 -28.91 20.78
CA ILE A 30 13.49 -27.86 20.66
C ILE A 30 14.14 -26.48 20.48
N ASN A 31 15.21 -26.19 21.23
CA ASN A 31 15.95 -24.93 21.09
C ASN A 31 16.51 -24.72 19.69
N SER A 32 16.97 -25.77 19.01
CA SER A 32 17.43 -25.69 17.63
C SER A 32 16.27 -25.32 16.70
N ILE A 33 15.10 -25.95 16.83
CA ILE A 33 13.93 -25.65 16.02
C ILE A 33 13.49 -24.20 16.22
N VAL A 34 13.42 -23.75 17.49
CA VAL A 34 13.04 -22.36 17.80
C VAL A 34 14.06 -21.36 17.24
N LYS A 35 15.36 -21.68 17.38
CA LYS A 35 16.42 -20.85 16.80
C LYS A 35 16.29 -20.75 15.29
N ASP A 36 16.13 -21.87 14.59
CA ASP A 36 15.95 -21.92 13.15
C ASP A 36 14.70 -21.15 12.70
N ALA A 37 13.60 -21.25 13.47
CA ALA A 37 12.38 -20.49 13.21
C ALA A 37 12.60 -18.98 13.38
N VAL A 38 13.30 -18.56 14.43
CA VAL A 38 13.65 -17.15 14.67
C VAL A 38 14.61 -16.64 13.59
N ASP A 39 15.66 -17.40 13.26
CA ASP A 39 16.61 -17.05 12.21
C ASP A 39 15.91 -16.95 10.84
N ASN A 40 15.03 -17.88 10.52
CA ASN A 40 14.21 -17.85 9.31
C ASN A 40 13.26 -16.64 9.30
N TRP A 41 12.65 -16.32 10.43
CA TRP A 41 11.77 -15.15 10.56
C TRP A 41 12.56 -13.84 10.39
N LEU A 42 13.73 -13.72 11.04
CA LEU A 42 14.62 -12.56 10.91
C LEU A 42 15.13 -12.41 9.47
N ASN A 43 15.55 -13.52 8.84
CA ASN A 43 16.00 -13.51 7.44
C ASN A 43 14.86 -13.12 6.48
N LYS A 44 13.63 -13.58 6.72
CA LYS A 44 12.45 -13.13 5.97
C LYS A 44 12.14 -11.65 6.20
N GLN A 45 12.33 -11.14 7.42
CA GLN A 45 12.18 -9.72 7.73
C GLN A 45 13.28 -8.86 7.08
N GLN A 46 14.51 -9.36 7.00
CA GLN A 46 15.63 -8.65 6.35
C GLN A 46 15.58 -8.73 4.81
N SER A 47 14.98 -9.79 4.25
CA SER A 47 14.97 -10.01 2.80
C SER A 47 13.71 -9.55 2.07
N GLN A 48 12.65 -9.16 2.78
CA GLN A 48 11.42 -8.71 2.14
C GLN A 48 10.82 -7.54 2.92
N VAL A 49 11.14 -6.32 2.49
CA VAL A 49 10.18 -5.23 2.71
C VAL A 49 8.87 -5.72 2.07
N PRO A 50 7.78 -5.84 2.85
CA PRO A 50 6.54 -6.39 2.31
C PRO A 50 6.08 -5.53 1.15
N ARG A 51 5.70 -6.17 0.05
CA ARG A 51 5.04 -5.48 -1.07
C ARG A 51 3.64 -5.11 -0.63
N LYS A 52 3.50 -3.95 0.01
CA LYS A 52 2.22 -3.47 0.51
C LYS A 52 1.58 -2.52 -0.48
N HIS A 53 0.27 -2.65 -0.58
CA HIS A 53 -0.61 -1.78 -1.33
C HIS A 53 -1.72 -1.31 -0.39
N ASP A 54 -1.53 -0.16 0.23
CA ASP A 54 -2.38 0.36 1.28
C ASP A 54 -3.21 1.55 0.77
N LEU A 55 -4.44 1.67 1.26
CA LEU A 55 -5.37 2.74 0.92
C LEU A 55 -5.39 3.80 2.03
N ILE A 56 -5.29 5.07 1.65
CA ILE A 56 -5.50 6.21 2.54
C ILE A 56 -6.71 7.01 2.05
N ILE A 57 -7.74 7.13 2.88
CA ILE A 57 -8.90 7.98 2.62
C ILE A 57 -8.80 9.19 3.55
N TYR A 58 -8.84 10.41 3.01
CA TYR A 58 -8.67 11.61 3.81
C TYR A 58 -9.72 12.68 3.49
N SER A 59 -10.20 13.37 4.54
CA SER A 59 -11.21 14.42 4.42
C SER A 59 -10.62 15.78 4.10
N ASP A 60 -9.40 16.05 4.58
CA ASP A 60 -8.75 17.36 4.49
C ASP A 60 -7.24 17.24 4.26
N ASP A 61 -6.66 18.25 3.59
CA ASP A 61 -5.25 18.26 3.24
C ASP A 61 -4.33 18.38 4.49
N ASP A 62 -4.80 19.02 5.59
CA ASP A 62 -4.02 19.17 6.82
C ASP A 62 -3.79 17.82 7.50
N SER A 63 -4.82 16.99 7.61
CA SER A 63 -4.72 15.61 8.10
C SER A 63 -3.77 14.80 7.22
N MET A 64 -3.89 14.94 5.89
CA MET A 64 -2.99 14.28 4.95
C MET A 64 -1.54 14.74 5.12
N MET A 65 -1.29 16.03 5.22
CA MET A 65 0.08 16.56 5.41
C MET A 65 0.73 16.10 6.72
N ARG A 66 -0.04 15.88 7.78
CA ARG A 66 0.49 15.32 9.05
C ARG A 66 0.95 13.88 8.88
N ILE A 67 0.12 13.04 8.24
CA ILE A 67 0.49 11.63 8.02
C ILE A 67 1.69 11.51 7.07
N LEU A 68 1.79 12.36 6.04
CA LEU A 68 2.93 12.39 5.12
C LEU A 68 4.25 12.65 5.84
N ARG A 69 4.28 13.56 6.83
CA ARG A 69 5.48 13.79 7.65
C ARG A 69 5.87 12.55 8.47
N SER A 70 4.88 11.81 8.97
CA SER A 70 5.13 10.57 9.71
C SER A 70 5.64 9.46 8.78
N ILE A 71 5.05 9.32 7.60
CA ILE A 71 5.51 8.36 6.57
C ILE A 71 6.92 8.74 6.09
N ASP A 72 7.22 10.03 5.88
CA ASP A 72 8.55 10.50 5.50
C ASP A 72 9.62 10.09 6.52
N ARG A 73 9.33 10.27 7.81
CA ARG A 73 10.25 9.86 8.88
C ARG A 73 10.50 8.36 8.85
N LEU A 74 9.44 7.55 8.81
CA LEU A 74 9.55 6.08 8.77
C LEU A 74 10.29 5.60 7.51
N ALA A 75 10.03 6.23 6.37
CA ALA A 75 10.72 5.89 5.12
C ALA A 75 12.22 6.24 5.16
N LYS A 76 12.60 7.33 5.84
CA LYS A 76 14.00 7.68 6.10
C LYS A 76 14.69 6.68 7.02
N GLU A 77 14.04 6.32 8.13
CA GLU A 77 14.54 5.32 9.08
C GLU A 77 14.75 3.96 8.39
N GLY A 78 13.82 3.58 7.50
CA GLY A 78 13.91 2.36 6.69
C GLY A 78 14.83 2.46 5.47
N SER A 79 15.51 3.61 5.24
CA SER A 79 16.35 3.86 4.05
C SER A 79 15.66 3.59 2.71
N LEU A 80 14.34 3.82 2.64
CA LEU A 80 13.53 3.58 1.45
C LEU A 80 13.73 4.68 0.40
N PHE A 81 13.61 4.33 -0.88
CA PHE A 81 13.50 5.31 -1.95
C PHE A 81 12.11 5.96 -1.88
N ARG A 82 12.06 7.26 -1.59
CA ARG A 82 10.84 8.03 -1.36
C ARG A 82 10.40 8.68 -2.65
N CYS A 83 9.21 8.35 -3.12
CA CYS A 83 8.65 8.92 -4.34
C CYS A 83 7.15 9.18 -4.23
N PHE A 84 6.64 10.02 -5.12
CA PHE A 84 5.22 10.27 -5.27
C PHE A 84 4.90 10.57 -6.73
N PHE A 85 3.63 10.46 -7.08
CA PHE A 85 3.09 10.93 -8.34
C PHE A 85 1.64 11.39 -8.18
N GLY A 86 1.27 12.39 -8.95
CA GLY A 86 -0.05 13.01 -8.87
C GLY A 86 -0.06 14.44 -9.38
N PRO A 87 -1.12 15.22 -9.08
CA PRO A 87 -1.26 16.59 -9.53
C PRO A 87 -0.08 17.45 -9.05
N PRO A 88 0.59 18.19 -9.94
CA PRO A 88 1.84 18.90 -9.64
C PRO A 88 1.69 20.01 -8.58
N HIS A 89 0.52 20.63 -8.47
CA HIS A 89 0.26 21.80 -7.60
C HIS A 89 -0.72 21.50 -6.46
N SER A 90 -0.86 20.24 -6.05
CA SER A 90 -1.66 19.92 -4.86
C SER A 90 -0.85 20.14 -3.58
N PRO A 91 -1.48 20.57 -2.45
CA PRO A 91 -0.77 20.77 -1.19
C PRO A 91 0.04 19.55 -0.73
N PRO A 92 -0.45 18.30 -0.84
CA PRO A 92 0.35 17.12 -0.54
C PRO A 92 1.59 16.98 -1.44
N SER A 93 1.46 17.21 -2.76
CA SER A 93 2.59 17.12 -3.71
C SER A 93 3.66 18.17 -3.43
N GLU A 94 3.25 19.41 -3.12
CA GLU A 94 4.18 20.47 -2.73
C GLU A 94 4.92 20.16 -1.43
N LEU A 95 4.24 19.59 -0.43
CA LEU A 95 4.90 19.15 0.79
C LEU A 95 5.94 18.06 0.51
N LEU A 96 5.60 17.05 -0.27
CA LEU A 96 6.52 15.96 -0.60
C LEU A 96 7.75 16.46 -1.37
N THR A 97 7.56 17.41 -2.28
CA THR A 97 8.66 18.11 -2.97
C THR A 97 9.58 18.83 -1.96
N LYS A 98 9.01 19.56 -1.00
CA LYS A 98 9.78 20.22 0.08
C LYS A 98 10.52 19.22 0.98
N LEU A 99 10.00 18.01 1.15
CA LEU A 99 10.63 16.92 1.89
C LEU A 99 11.65 16.12 1.05
N SER A 100 11.93 16.56 -0.17
CA SER A 100 12.87 15.94 -1.12
C SER A 100 12.46 14.52 -1.53
N TRP A 101 11.17 14.29 -1.71
CA TRP A 101 10.66 13.08 -2.36
C TRP A 101 10.83 13.21 -3.87
N TYR A 102 11.19 12.11 -4.51
CA TYR A 102 11.27 12.04 -5.97
C TYR A 102 9.87 12.14 -6.58
N ASN A 103 9.68 13.12 -7.47
CA ASN A 103 8.45 13.20 -8.25
C ASN A 103 8.53 12.26 -9.45
N GLY A 104 7.80 11.16 -9.38
CA GLY A 104 7.72 10.16 -10.44
C GLY A 104 6.73 10.51 -11.55
N THR A 105 6.01 11.63 -11.43
CA THR A 105 5.04 12.08 -12.44
C THR A 105 5.72 12.24 -13.80
N VAL A 106 5.10 11.70 -14.85
CA VAL A 106 5.57 11.81 -16.24
C VAL A 106 4.84 12.97 -16.89
N GLU A 107 5.58 13.85 -17.53
CA GLU A 107 4.98 14.95 -18.27
C GLU A 107 4.70 14.60 -19.75
N PRO A 108 3.61 15.11 -20.38
CA PRO A 108 2.58 15.92 -19.74
C PRO A 108 1.72 15.10 -18.77
N TYR A 109 1.31 15.72 -17.66
CA TYR A 109 0.43 15.07 -16.68
C TYR A 109 -0.88 14.63 -17.32
N TYR A 110 -1.23 13.36 -17.16
CA TYR A 110 -2.49 12.86 -17.68
C TYR A 110 -3.65 13.33 -16.79
N TYR A 111 -4.46 14.21 -17.33
CA TYR A 111 -5.67 14.70 -16.68
C TYR A 111 -6.89 14.38 -17.51
N SER A 112 -7.78 13.57 -16.96
CA SER A 112 -9.05 13.20 -17.60
C SER A 112 -10.13 14.27 -17.30
N SER A 113 -9.97 15.49 -17.81
CA SER A 113 -11.00 16.54 -17.65
C SER A 113 -12.18 16.42 -18.63
N GLN A 114 -12.06 15.57 -19.65
CA GLN A 114 -13.08 15.39 -20.67
C GLN A 114 -13.69 14.00 -20.55
N LYS A 115 -14.94 13.91 -20.06
CA LYS A 115 -15.74 12.69 -20.18
C LYS A 115 -15.90 12.35 -21.66
N PRO A 116 -15.39 11.19 -22.14
CA PRO A 116 -15.69 10.75 -23.49
C PRO A 116 -17.21 10.58 -23.64
N ARG A 117 -17.76 11.04 -24.76
CA ARG A 117 -19.19 10.96 -25.01
C ARG A 117 -19.64 9.67 -25.69
N ASP A 118 -18.69 8.81 -26.07
CA ASP A 118 -18.97 7.53 -26.72
C ASP A 118 -18.06 6.40 -26.20
N ASP A 119 -18.51 5.14 -26.36
CA ASP A 119 -17.84 3.95 -25.84
C ASP A 119 -16.45 3.74 -26.47
N ALA A 120 -16.27 4.07 -27.73
CA ALA A 120 -14.98 3.89 -28.40
C ALA A 120 -13.91 4.84 -27.83
N ARG A 121 -14.30 6.08 -27.51
CA ARG A 121 -13.42 7.06 -26.84
C ARG A 121 -13.14 6.67 -25.40
N GLN A 122 -14.10 6.05 -24.69
CA GLN A 122 -13.88 5.52 -23.34
C GLN A 122 -12.82 4.40 -23.34
N ILE A 123 -12.90 3.45 -24.27
CA ILE A 123 -11.91 2.37 -24.40
C ILE A 123 -10.52 2.95 -24.71
N GLN A 124 -10.43 3.94 -25.59
CA GLN A 124 -9.16 4.59 -25.91
C GLN A 124 -8.59 5.37 -24.72
N SER A 125 -9.45 6.06 -23.96
CA SER A 125 -9.07 6.78 -22.73
C SER A 125 -8.48 5.82 -21.70
N ARG A 126 -9.12 4.66 -21.46
CA ARG A 126 -8.63 3.61 -20.57
C ARG A 126 -7.24 3.10 -20.96
N LYS A 127 -7.05 2.77 -22.23
CA LYS A 127 -5.74 2.33 -22.73
C LYS A 127 -4.66 3.41 -22.52
N ASN A 128 -5.00 4.66 -22.70
CA ASN A 128 -4.09 5.79 -22.52
C ASN A 128 -3.70 5.97 -21.05
N ILE A 129 -4.66 5.91 -20.12
CA ILE A 129 -4.37 6.05 -18.70
C ILE A 129 -3.56 4.85 -18.18
N MET A 130 -3.89 3.63 -18.57
CA MET A 130 -3.12 2.43 -18.22
C MET A 130 -1.66 2.56 -18.71
N LYS A 131 -1.45 2.98 -19.95
CA LYS A 131 -0.13 3.23 -20.50
C LYS A 131 0.63 4.34 -19.75
N TYR A 132 -0.08 5.39 -19.34
CA TYR A 132 0.49 6.46 -18.52
C TYR A 132 0.95 5.93 -17.16
N CYS A 133 0.10 5.18 -16.44
CA CYS A 133 0.42 4.57 -15.16
C CYS A 133 1.63 3.63 -15.26
N SER A 134 1.70 2.79 -16.31
CA SER A 134 2.87 1.93 -16.55
C SER A 134 4.16 2.76 -16.68
N LYS A 135 4.15 3.86 -17.43
CA LYS A 135 5.32 4.74 -17.55
C LYS A 135 5.72 5.39 -16.22
N VAL A 136 4.73 5.78 -15.40
CA VAL A 136 5.00 6.34 -14.05
C VAL A 136 5.71 5.29 -13.20
N ILE A 137 5.21 4.07 -13.15
CA ILE A 137 5.83 2.97 -12.40
C ILE A 137 7.23 2.63 -12.93
N GLU A 138 7.40 2.52 -14.25
CA GLU A 138 8.72 2.30 -14.87
C GLU A 138 9.72 3.39 -14.49
N ASN A 139 9.29 4.66 -14.49
CA ASN A 139 10.11 5.79 -14.09
C ASN A 139 10.53 5.70 -12.61
N VAL A 140 9.61 5.34 -11.73
CA VAL A 140 9.90 5.12 -10.29
C VAL A 140 10.89 3.97 -10.11
N VAL A 141 10.64 2.82 -10.71
CA VAL A 141 11.51 1.63 -10.59
C VAL A 141 12.91 1.93 -11.09
N LYS A 142 13.05 2.60 -12.24
CA LYS A 142 14.35 3.01 -12.81
C LYS A 142 15.14 3.89 -11.85
N ASN A 143 14.48 4.86 -11.19
CA ASN A 143 15.17 5.80 -10.29
C ASN A 143 15.41 5.22 -8.89
N ALA A 144 14.61 4.27 -8.46
CA ALA A 144 14.81 3.55 -7.21
C ALA A 144 16.04 2.63 -7.26
N SER A 145 16.46 2.18 -8.44
CA SER A 145 17.50 1.16 -8.61
C SER A 145 17.14 -0.10 -7.81
N ASP A 146 18.02 -0.54 -6.90
CA ASP A 146 17.82 -1.72 -6.05
C ASP A 146 17.15 -1.42 -4.71
N LYS A 147 16.77 -0.15 -4.45
CA LYS A 147 16.15 0.24 -3.19
C LYS A 147 14.67 -0.14 -3.16
N HIS A 148 14.21 -0.55 -2.00
CA HIS A 148 12.77 -0.64 -1.74
C HIS A 148 12.13 0.74 -1.77
N VAL A 149 10.91 0.79 -2.27
CA VAL A 149 10.19 2.04 -2.52
C VAL A 149 9.23 2.34 -1.38
N CYS A 150 9.09 3.62 -1.04
CA CYS A 150 7.95 4.17 -0.31
C CYS A 150 7.29 5.20 -1.23
N CYS A 151 6.14 4.86 -1.78
CA CYS A 151 5.47 5.65 -2.80
C CYS A 151 4.10 6.14 -2.35
N MET A 152 3.79 7.41 -2.68
CA MET A 152 2.46 8.01 -2.50
C MET A 152 1.82 8.23 -3.86
N ASP A 153 0.66 7.65 -4.09
CA ASP A 153 -0.12 7.80 -5.31
C ASP A 153 -1.33 8.72 -5.07
N PHE A 154 -1.31 9.88 -5.70
CA PHE A 154 -2.45 10.82 -5.76
C PHE A 154 -3.12 10.81 -7.13
N LEU A 155 -2.53 10.12 -8.12
CA LEU A 155 -3.06 10.07 -9.49
C LEU A 155 -4.42 9.36 -9.53
N MET A 156 -4.56 8.28 -8.76
CA MET A 156 -5.80 7.50 -8.73
C MET A 156 -6.98 8.33 -8.21
N ASN A 157 -6.75 9.27 -7.30
CA ASN A 157 -7.77 10.21 -6.84
C ASN A 157 -8.29 11.10 -7.98
N ASP A 158 -7.44 11.49 -8.94
CA ASP A 158 -7.86 12.26 -10.10
C ASP A 158 -8.57 11.39 -11.15
N VAL A 159 -8.09 10.19 -11.40
CA VAL A 159 -8.77 9.22 -12.28
C VAL A 159 -10.17 8.91 -11.74
N LYS A 160 -10.32 8.77 -10.42
CA LYS A 160 -11.61 8.53 -9.75
C LYS A 160 -12.63 9.64 -10.02
N LYS A 161 -12.22 10.89 -10.15
CA LYS A 161 -13.15 11.99 -10.51
C LYS A 161 -13.90 11.73 -11.80
N SER A 162 -13.34 10.94 -12.71
CA SER A 162 -13.98 10.54 -13.96
C SER A 162 -14.74 9.23 -13.83
N SER A 163 -14.15 8.21 -13.24
CA SER A 163 -14.72 6.87 -13.13
C SER A 163 -14.04 6.01 -12.06
N LEU A 164 -14.80 5.55 -11.06
CA LEU A 164 -14.30 4.57 -10.10
C LEU A 164 -13.98 3.23 -10.76
N ARG A 165 -14.71 2.84 -11.78
CA ARG A 165 -14.47 1.60 -12.51
C ARG A 165 -13.11 1.59 -13.20
N GLU A 166 -12.73 2.70 -13.86
CA GLU A 166 -11.38 2.82 -14.46
C GLU A 166 -10.28 2.77 -13.40
N THR A 167 -10.52 3.43 -12.26
CA THR A 167 -9.62 3.37 -11.12
C THR A 167 -9.42 1.94 -10.63
N LEU A 168 -10.51 1.17 -10.46
CA LEU A 168 -10.45 -0.23 -10.02
C LEU A 168 -9.67 -1.12 -10.99
N ASP A 169 -9.84 -0.92 -12.31
CA ASP A 169 -9.10 -1.67 -13.32
C ASP A 169 -7.58 -1.42 -13.20
N ILE A 170 -7.18 -0.15 -12.91
CA ILE A 170 -5.76 0.23 -12.73
C ILE A 170 -5.22 -0.34 -11.43
N GLU A 171 -5.95 -0.19 -10.33
CA GLU A 171 -5.55 -0.68 -9.01
C GLU A 171 -5.36 -2.20 -9.00
N LYS A 172 -6.24 -2.95 -9.70
CA LYS A 172 -6.10 -4.40 -9.88
C LYS A 172 -4.85 -4.74 -10.67
N ALA A 173 -4.61 -4.07 -11.78
CA ALA A 173 -3.42 -4.29 -12.59
C ALA A 173 -2.13 -4.00 -11.81
N TYR A 174 -2.14 -2.97 -10.95
CA TYR A 174 -1.03 -2.72 -10.03
C TYR A 174 -0.90 -3.83 -8.98
N ASN A 175 -2.02 -4.28 -8.40
CA ASN A 175 -2.04 -5.32 -7.38
C ASN A 175 -1.42 -6.64 -7.87
N ASP A 176 -1.62 -6.96 -9.15
CA ASP A 176 -1.01 -8.15 -9.79
C ASP A 176 0.49 -7.97 -10.04
N ASN A 177 0.98 -6.72 -10.12
CA ASN A 177 2.35 -6.39 -10.50
C ASN A 177 3.01 -5.40 -9.51
N ARG A 178 2.85 -5.62 -8.20
CA ARG A 178 3.36 -4.74 -7.14
C ARG A 178 4.87 -4.53 -7.20
N ILE A 179 5.30 -3.30 -7.04
CA ILE A 179 6.72 -2.97 -6.84
C ILE A 179 7.21 -3.43 -5.45
N ASN A 180 8.53 -3.52 -5.28
CA ASN A 180 9.13 -3.86 -3.99
C ASN A 180 9.04 -2.65 -3.04
N GLY A 181 8.25 -2.76 -1.98
CA GLY A 181 8.10 -1.72 -0.98
C GLY A 181 6.66 -1.39 -0.64
N LEU A 182 6.44 -0.14 -0.23
CA LEU A 182 5.17 0.36 0.26
C LEU A 182 4.55 1.29 -0.77
N MET A 183 3.35 0.98 -1.23
CA MET A 183 2.52 1.85 -2.05
C MET A 183 1.31 2.30 -1.24
N TYR A 184 1.08 3.58 -1.20
CA TYR A 184 -0.09 4.21 -0.58
C TYR A 184 -0.91 4.93 -1.63
N CYS A 185 -2.11 4.44 -1.94
CA CYS A 185 -3.06 5.12 -2.81
C CYS A 185 -3.94 6.05 -1.98
N ALA A 186 -3.89 7.35 -2.26
CA ALA A 186 -4.53 8.38 -1.46
C ALA A 186 -5.76 8.97 -2.17
N TYR A 187 -6.94 8.87 -1.53
CA TYR A 187 -8.21 9.34 -2.06
C TYR A 187 -8.86 10.34 -1.11
N LYS A 188 -9.38 11.44 -1.67
CA LYS A 188 -10.25 12.34 -0.91
C LYS A 188 -11.61 11.72 -0.69
N THR A 189 -12.12 11.82 0.53
CA THR A 189 -13.45 11.32 0.94
C THR A 189 -14.54 11.81 -0.02
N GLU A 190 -14.54 13.09 -0.37
CA GLU A 190 -15.52 13.69 -1.29
C GLU A 190 -15.58 12.99 -2.66
N ASN A 191 -14.46 12.47 -3.15
CA ASN A 191 -14.40 11.75 -4.42
C ASN A 191 -14.97 10.34 -4.32
N LEU A 192 -15.09 9.75 -3.13
CA LEU A 192 -15.62 8.40 -2.92
C LEU A 192 -17.10 8.39 -2.53
N LEU A 193 -17.63 9.45 -1.91
CA LEU A 193 -18.99 9.49 -1.35
C LEU A 193 -20.12 9.15 -2.33
N ASN A 194 -19.97 9.47 -3.62
CA ASN A 194 -20.97 9.21 -4.64
C ASN A 194 -20.73 7.91 -5.42
N SER A 195 -19.94 7.01 -4.87
CA SER A 195 -19.60 5.74 -5.53
C SER A 195 -20.62 4.67 -5.16
N GLU A 196 -20.86 3.75 -6.09
CA GLU A 196 -21.65 2.56 -5.78
C GLU A 196 -20.95 1.72 -4.71
N ILE A 197 -21.70 1.26 -3.72
CA ILE A 197 -21.16 0.50 -2.57
C ILE A 197 -20.33 -0.70 -3.02
N LYS A 198 -20.77 -1.44 -4.05
CA LYS A 198 -20.04 -2.59 -4.59
C LYS A 198 -18.62 -2.22 -5.06
N HIS A 199 -18.45 -1.05 -5.68
CA HIS A 199 -17.15 -0.57 -6.14
C HIS A 199 -16.26 -0.09 -5.00
N LEU A 200 -16.86 0.46 -3.92
CA LEU A 200 -16.10 0.79 -2.71
C LEU A 200 -15.60 -0.47 -2.01
N VAL A 201 -16.45 -1.49 -1.89
CA VAL A 201 -16.04 -2.79 -1.33
C VAL A 201 -14.90 -3.38 -2.15
N GLU A 202 -15.02 -3.36 -3.48
CA GLU A 202 -13.99 -3.86 -4.39
C GLU A 202 -12.67 -3.07 -4.24
N LEU A 203 -12.74 -1.73 -4.11
CA LEU A 203 -11.57 -0.89 -3.82
C LEU A 203 -10.91 -1.31 -2.49
N PHE A 204 -11.70 -1.59 -1.47
CA PHE A 204 -11.20 -2.01 -0.16
C PHE A 204 -10.56 -3.40 -0.19
N GLU A 205 -11.11 -4.33 -0.98
CA GLU A 205 -10.60 -5.70 -1.12
C GLU A 205 -9.25 -5.78 -1.86
N ILE A 206 -8.96 -4.82 -2.72
CA ILE A 206 -7.69 -4.76 -3.48
C ILE A 206 -6.52 -4.34 -2.58
N HIS A 207 -6.78 -3.59 -1.51
CA HIS A 207 -5.76 -3.02 -0.65
C HIS A 207 -5.52 -3.87 0.60
N ASP A 208 -4.25 -3.92 1.05
CA ASP A 208 -3.86 -4.73 2.22
C ASP A 208 -4.34 -4.10 3.54
N GLN A 209 -4.30 -2.77 3.62
CA GLN A 209 -4.76 -2.01 4.77
C GLN A 209 -5.49 -0.74 4.32
N ILE A 210 -6.47 -0.32 5.12
CA ILE A 210 -7.25 0.87 4.84
C ILE A 210 -7.13 1.81 6.03
N PHE A 211 -6.67 3.02 5.76
CA PHE A 211 -6.54 4.10 6.73
C PHE A 211 -7.51 5.22 6.38
N VAL A 212 -8.28 5.67 7.36
CA VAL A 212 -9.16 6.84 7.23
C VAL A 212 -8.62 7.95 8.10
N LEU A 213 -8.39 9.11 7.47
CA LEU A 213 -7.92 10.32 8.14
C LEU A 213 -9.07 11.29 8.25
N ASN A 214 -9.42 11.66 9.49
CA ASN A 214 -10.45 12.63 9.76
C ASN A 214 -10.10 13.45 11.00
N GLU A 215 -10.18 14.77 10.92
CA GLU A 215 -9.92 15.70 12.04
C GLU A 215 -8.59 15.42 12.77
N GLY A 216 -7.55 15.10 12.01
CA GLY A 216 -6.21 14.81 12.55
C GLY A 216 -6.06 13.46 13.24
N LYS A 217 -7.08 12.60 13.21
CA LYS A 217 -7.03 11.22 13.71
C LYS A 217 -6.87 10.25 12.58
N VAL A 218 -6.20 9.12 12.87
CA VAL A 218 -6.00 8.01 11.93
C VAL A 218 -6.79 6.81 12.44
N TYR A 219 -7.69 6.32 11.62
CA TYR A 219 -8.46 5.11 11.88
C TYR A 219 -8.00 4.03 10.91
N LYS A 220 -7.66 2.85 11.43
CA LYS A 220 -7.42 1.67 10.61
C LYS A 220 -8.70 0.85 10.53
N LEU A 221 -9.21 0.66 9.31
CA LEU A 221 -10.37 -0.17 9.08
C LEU A 221 -9.95 -1.64 8.98
N HIS A 222 -10.63 -2.49 9.73
CA HIS A 222 -10.53 -3.94 9.64
C HIS A 222 -11.77 -4.48 8.93
N LEU A 223 -11.67 -4.64 7.61
CA LEU A 223 -12.75 -5.23 6.82
C LEU A 223 -12.44 -6.71 6.59
N THR A 224 -13.23 -7.57 7.23
CA THR A 224 -13.27 -8.99 6.87
C THR A 224 -14.43 -9.22 5.91
N LYS A 225 -14.32 -10.23 5.02
CA LYS A 225 -15.45 -10.62 4.12
C LYS A 225 -16.74 -10.83 4.90
N GLU A 226 -16.64 -11.36 6.10
CA GLU A 226 -17.76 -11.62 7.00
C GLU A 226 -18.42 -10.33 7.51
N ASN A 227 -17.63 -9.31 7.82
CA ASN A 227 -18.13 -8.00 8.25
C ASN A 227 -18.75 -7.20 7.11
N VAL A 228 -18.18 -7.30 5.90
CA VAL A 228 -18.73 -6.68 4.70
C VAL A 228 -20.08 -7.31 4.33
N HIS A 229 -20.20 -8.64 4.40
CA HIS A 229 -21.47 -9.34 4.20
C HIS A 229 -22.55 -8.90 5.20
N LYS A 230 -22.22 -8.77 6.47
CA LYS A 230 -23.15 -8.28 7.51
C LYS A 230 -23.60 -6.84 7.27
N LEU A 231 -22.71 -5.96 6.81
CA LEU A 231 -23.05 -4.57 6.50
C LEU A 231 -23.93 -4.40 5.27
N LEU A 232 -23.88 -5.33 4.32
CA LEU A 232 -24.61 -5.24 3.06
C LEU A 232 -25.93 -6.04 3.06
N LEU A 233 -26.10 -6.98 3.99
CA LEU A 233 -27.27 -7.89 4.04
C LEU A 233 -28.13 -7.69 5.29
N SER A 234 -27.79 -6.74 6.17
CA SER A 234 -28.60 -6.28 7.30
C SER A 234 -29.42 -5.07 6.91
#